data_877cfa269b2b01fd98060826f9ae6ef9
#
_entry.id   877cfa269b2b01fd98060826f9ae6ef9
#
_cell.length_a   1.000
_cell.length_b   1.000
_cell.length_c   1.000
_cell.angle_alpha   90.00
_cell.angle_beta   90.00
_cell.angle_gamma   90.00
#
_symmetry.space_group_name_H-M   'P 1'
#
loop_
_entity.id
_entity.type
_entity.pdbx_description
1 polymer ?
#
loop_
_entity_poly.entity_id
_entity_poly.type
_entity_poly.pdbx_seq_one_letter_code
_entity_poly.pdbx_strand_id
1 'polypeptide(L)'
;MPLRVEELKRLMRRYEGPVDACIVGCGAGGSVLAKELAEGGMSVVVLEAGDWIDSREDMVNDELSMIGPLDWDDLRITEGDDPIKTGRVNTGRAVGGTTVHFTAMSLRLDPSDFEIRTRDGVGVDWPFGYEELAPYYAEVERALPVSGPRRSAWPSGAPYPQGALPWSAKDHTLGAGMAELGLHVEMTPHAIATTPVDGRSACMYYGFCTEGCKSGAKGGMHVTYVPKAVVAGAEIRANSLAVRVETEQGRASGVTYLEDGEERFQPAARVFVCCYAIETPRLLLNSGNLANSSDQVGRNLMVHSGPIVYGRFDRPLDSFVTPPVGVMTRDPYGSDESRAFVRGFLLNTYAQFPISFAQSLVGSNPDLWGSDLMEVLDEYSHWGLVASLGEVLPNLENRVTLADEVDANGIPVARITFSYGENDKAIVKAERKLAREVVEAAGAEQILVGEGTHHVLGTARMGADPETSVVGDDCRTHDVSNLWVCDGSVLPTVGAVNPSLTIEALALRTSRLALASIDS
;
A
#
# COMPACT_ATOMS: atom_id res chain seq x y z
N MET A 1 -26.96 -0.81 -6.18
CA MET A 1 -26.14 -0.89 -4.97
C MET A 1 -25.10 -1.97 -5.19
N PRO A 2 -23.87 -1.84 -4.67
CA PRO A 2 -22.88 -2.93 -4.77
C PRO A 2 -23.44 -4.17 -4.07
N LEU A 3 -23.05 -5.34 -4.57
CA LEU A 3 -23.45 -6.62 -3.97
C LEU A 3 -22.96 -6.69 -2.52
N ARG A 4 -23.76 -7.24 -1.64
CA ARG A 4 -23.38 -7.52 -0.25
C ARG A 4 -22.48 -8.76 -0.19
N VAL A 5 -21.71 -8.89 0.88
CA VAL A 5 -20.85 -10.07 1.08
C VAL A 5 -21.65 -11.37 1.02
N GLU A 6 -22.84 -11.43 1.63
CA GLU A 6 -23.71 -12.60 1.58
C GLU A 6 -24.22 -12.93 0.14
N GLU A 7 -24.45 -11.92 -0.68
CA GLU A 7 -24.81 -12.10 -2.08
C GLU A 7 -23.62 -12.61 -2.89
N LEU A 8 -22.41 -12.07 -2.65
CA LEU A 8 -21.18 -12.55 -3.27
C LEU A 8 -20.89 -14.00 -2.90
N LYS A 9 -21.02 -14.38 -1.63
CA LYS A 9 -20.84 -15.76 -1.16
C LYS A 9 -21.82 -16.74 -1.84
N ARG A 10 -23.04 -16.30 -2.17
CA ARG A 10 -24.03 -17.13 -2.88
C ARG A 10 -23.73 -17.25 -4.38
N LEU A 11 -23.17 -16.23 -5.00
CA LEU A 11 -22.82 -16.22 -6.42
C LEU A 11 -21.50 -16.93 -6.71
N MET A 12 -20.65 -17.03 -5.71
CA MET A 12 -19.30 -17.54 -5.84
C MET A 12 -19.28 -19.02 -6.23
N ARG A 13 -18.48 -19.35 -7.25
CA ARG A 13 -18.18 -20.73 -7.61
C ARG A 13 -17.41 -21.44 -6.50
N ARG A 14 -17.45 -22.76 -6.51
CA ARG A 14 -16.65 -23.62 -5.66
C ARG A 14 -15.86 -24.59 -6.52
N TYR A 15 -14.56 -24.72 -6.24
CA TYR A 15 -13.67 -25.63 -6.95
C TYR A 15 -13.15 -26.71 -6.01
N GLU A 16 -13.46 -27.97 -6.30
CA GLU A 16 -13.04 -29.13 -5.47
C GLU A 16 -11.75 -29.81 -5.97
N GLY A 17 -11.20 -29.36 -7.11
CA GLY A 17 -10.08 -29.99 -7.78
C GLY A 17 -9.02 -28.99 -8.24
N PRO A 18 -8.14 -29.43 -9.17
CA PRO A 18 -7.14 -28.55 -9.75
C PRO A 18 -7.78 -27.35 -10.45
N VAL A 19 -7.13 -26.18 -10.32
CA VAL A 19 -7.51 -24.93 -10.98
C VAL A 19 -6.41 -24.42 -11.91
N ASP A 20 -6.76 -23.53 -12.83
CA ASP A 20 -5.78 -22.89 -13.72
C ASP A 20 -4.88 -21.95 -12.96
N ALA A 21 -5.41 -21.23 -11.94
CA ALA A 21 -4.67 -20.28 -11.14
C ALA A 21 -5.07 -20.33 -9.66
N CYS A 22 -4.07 -20.43 -8.76
CA CYS A 22 -4.19 -20.19 -7.33
C CYS A 22 -3.48 -18.88 -6.99
N ILE A 23 -4.20 -17.95 -6.38
CA ILE A 23 -3.68 -16.64 -5.96
C ILE A 23 -3.59 -16.61 -4.43
N VAL A 24 -2.45 -16.24 -3.87
CA VAL A 24 -2.25 -16.08 -2.43
C VAL A 24 -2.33 -14.61 -2.08
N GLY A 25 -3.34 -14.23 -1.29
CA GLY A 25 -3.65 -12.86 -0.89
C GLY A 25 -4.69 -12.19 -1.80
N CYS A 26 -5.69 -11.55 -1.18
CA CYS A 26 -6.79 -10.83 -1.84
C CYS A 26 -6.66 -9.31 -1.68
N GLY A 27 -5.43 -8.79 -1.65
CA GLY A 27 -5.11 -7.36 -1.57
C GLY A 27 -5.11 -6.65 -2.93
N ALA A 28 -4.36 -5.55 -3.05
CA ALA A 28 -4.25 -4.71 -4.24
C ALA A 28 -3.89 -5.51 -5.51
N GLY A 29 -2.82 -6.33 -5.46
CA GLY A 29 -2.41 -7.14 -6.61
C GLY A 29 -3.34 -8.33 -6.86
N GLY A 30 -3.58 -9.15 -5.83
CA GLY A 30 -4.34 -10.40 -5.97
C GLY A 30 -5.79 -10.22 -6.40
N SER A 31 -6.45 -9.14 -5.98
CA SER A 31 -7.84 -8.85 -6.40
C SER A 31 -7.94 -8.47 -7.88
N VAL A 32 -6.94 -7.74 -8.40
CA VAL A 32 -6.87 -7.40 -9.83
C VAL A 32 -6.62 -8.66 -10.65
N LEU A 33 -5.63 -9.47 -10.26
CA LEU A 33 -5.34 -10.76 -10.91
C LEU A 33 -6.57 -11.67 -10.91
N ALA A 34 -7.27 -11.80 -9.77
CA ALA A 34 -8.45 -12.65 -9.65
C ALA A 34 -9.54 -12.28 -10.64
N LYS A 35 -9.82 -10.98 -10.80
CA LYS A 35 -10.81 -10.48 -11.75
C LYS A 35 -10.37 -10.71 -13.18
N GLU A 36 -9.17 -10.31 -13.55
CA GLU A 36 -8.69 -10.38 -14.93
C GLU A 36 -8.52 -11.82 -15.43
N LEU A 37 -7.94 -12.71 -14.59
CA LEU A 37 -7.76 -14.11 -14.96
C LEU A 37 -9.11 -14.85 -15.07
N ALA A 38 -10.06 -14.57 -14.18
CA ALA A 38 -11.39 -15.17 -14.25
C ALA A 38 -12.18 -14.65 -15.45
N GLU A 39 -12.13 -13.36 -15.78
CA GLU A 39 -12.72 -12.81 -17.02
C GLU A 39 -12.03 -13.37 -18.28
N GLY A 40 -10.74 -13.69 -18.20
CA GLY A 40 -10.00 -14.40 -19.24
C GLY A 40 -10.34 -15.90 -19.36
N GLY A 41 -11.30 -16.39 -18.57
CA GLY A 41 -11.83 -17.76 -18.66
C GLY A 41 -11.10 -18.81 -17.82
N MET A 42 -10.13 -18.42 -16.99
CA MET A 42 -9.48 -19.34 -16.06
C MET A 42 -10.38 -19.72 -14.88
N SER A 43 -10.23 -20.95 -14.39
CA SER A 43 -10.66 -21.34 -13.05
C SER A 43 -9.69 -20.73 -12.03
N VAL A 44 -10.18 -19.88 -11.10
CA VAL A 44 -9.37 -19.11 -10.17
C VAL A 44 -9.81 -19.37 -8.74
N VAL A 45 -8.86 -19.73 -7.87
CA VAL A 45 -9.03 -19.76 -6.41
C VAL A 45 -8.11 -18.71 -5.80
N VAL A 46 -8.64 -17.89 -4.91
CA VAL A 46 -7.87 -16.94 -4.08
C VAL A 46 -7.89 -17.41 -2.65
N LEU A 47 -6.73 -17.57 -2.03
CA LEU A 47 -6.55 -17.88 -0.61
C LEU A 47 -6.25 -16.57 0.14
N GLU A 48 -7.14 -16.16 1.03
CA GLU A 48 -7.00 -14.96 1.85
C GLU A 48 -6.98 -15.34 3.33
N ALA A 49 -5.95 -14.88 4.04
CA ALA A 49 -5.78 -15.21 5.46
C ALA A 49 -6.82 -14.56 6.38
N GLY A 50 -7.40 -13.43 5.97
CA GLY A 50 -8.43 -12.70 6.70
C GLY A 50 -9.84 -13.01 6.25
N ASP A 51 -10.80 -12.43 6.97
CA ASP A 51 -12.23 -12.60 6.67
C ASP A 51 -12.74 -11.59 5.65
N TRP A 52 -13.98 -11.79 5.24
CA TRP A 52 -14.75 -10.83 4.47
C TRP A 52 -15.08 -9.60 5.33
N ILE A 53 -15.09 -8.43 4.70
CA ILE A 53 -15.56 -7.19 5.30
C ILE A 53 -16.68 -6.62 4.44
N ASP A 54 -17.86 -6.46 5.02
CA ASP A 54 -18.97 -5.71 4.43
C ASP A 54 -18.91 -4.25 4.89
N SER A 55 -18.67 -3.33 3.96
CA SER A 55 -18.56 -1.90 4.28
C SER A 55 -19.74 -1.30 5.04
N ARG A 56 -20.94 -1.89 4.93
CA ARG A 56 -22.16 -1.35 5.55
C ARG A 56 -22.41 -1.90 6.94
N GLU A 57 -22.07 -3.17 7.14
CA GLU A 57 -22.36 -3.92 8.36
C GLU A 57 -21.18 -3.83 9.34
N ASP A 58 -19.95 -4.04 8.84
CA ASP A 58 -18.76 -4.16 9.67
C ASP A 58 -18.04 -2.82 9.91
N MET A 59 -18.19 -1.83 8.98
CA MET A 59 -17.55 -0.53 9.16
C MET A 59 -18.48 0.42 9.88
N VAL A 60 -18.06 0.84 11.06
CA VAL A 60 -18.74 1.87 11.86
C VAL A 60 -17.93 3.17 11.85
N ASN A 61 -18.63 4.31 11.91
CA ASN A 61 -17.97 5.62 11.99
C ASN A 61 -17.61 5.91 13.46
N ASP A 62 -16.75 5.09 14.03
CA ASP A 62 -16.27 5.19 15.40
C ASP A 62 -14.85 4.63 15.47
N GLU A 63 -13.87 5.47 15.85
CA GLU A 63 -12.46 5.09 15.82
C GLU A 63 -12.14 3.94 16.78
N LEU A 64 -12.68 4.01 18.01
CA LEU A 64 -12.41 2.99 19.03
C LEU A 64 -12.95 1.61 18.62
N SER A 65 -14.15 1.59 18.04
CA SER A 65 -14.79 0.36 17.58
C SER A 65 -14.05 -0.28 16.39
N MET A 66 -13.31 0.49 15.59
CA MET A 66 -12.61 0.00 14.41
C MET A 66 -11.15 -0.38 14.67
N ILE A 67 -10.55 0.04 15.79
CA ILE A 67 -9.17 -0.33 16.12
C ILE A 67 -9.00 -1.84 16.16
N GLY A 68 -9.81 -2.57 16.93
CA GLY A 68 -9.70 -4.01 17.06
C GLY A 68 -9.90 -4.78 15.75
N PRO A 69 -11.02 -4.59 15.02
CA PRO A 69 -11.28 -5.29 13.76
C PRO A 69 -10.25 -5.07 12.65
N LEU A 70 -9.52 -3.94 12.69
CA LEU A 70 -8.50 -3.59 11.68
C LEU A 70 -7.07 -3.73 12.20
N ASP A 71 -6.88 -4.19 13.43
CA ASP A 71 -5.56 -4.44 14.01
C ASP A 71 -5.25 -5.94 13.93
N TRP A 72 -4.30 -6.28 13.10
CA TRP A 72 -3.83 -7.65 12.93
C TRP A 72 -2.49 -7.82 13.66
N ASP A 73 -2.54 -8.44 14.81
CA ASP A 73 -1.39 -8.70 15.66
C ASP A 73 -0.62 -9.93 15.15
N ASP A 74 0.06 -9.76 14.03
CA ASP A 74 1.00 -10.75 13.54
C ASP A 74 2.32 -10.63 14.31
N LEU A 75 2.72 -11.71 14.97
CA LEU A 75 4.02 -11.78 15.63
C LEU A 75 5.14 -11.58 14.60
N ARG A 76 5.97 -10.56 14.81
CA ARG A 76 7.13 -10.23 13.98
C ARG A 76 8.28 -9.76 14.87
N ILE A 77 9.50 -10.06 14.45
CA ILE A 77 10.70 -9.57 15.12
C ILE A 77 11.26 -8.43 14.28
N THR A 78 11.46 -7.26 14.87
CA THR A 78 12.03 -6.10 14.19
C THR A 78 13.36 -5.72 14.83
N GLU A 79 14.38 -5.48 14.02
CA GLU A 79 15.75 -5.16 14.44
C GLU A 79 16.41 -4.19 13.45
N GLY A 80 17.64 -3.76 13.77
CA GLY A 80 18.40 -2.76 13.04
C GLY A 80 18.50 -1.46 13.83
N ASP A 81 19.12 -0.44 13.24
CA ASP A 81 19.27 0.87 13.90
C ASP A 81 17.94 1.66 13.91
N ASP A 82 17.09 1.41 12.91
CA ASP A 82 15.81 2.09 12.73
C ASP A 82 14.68 1.05 12.56
N PRO A 83 14.37 0.23 13.60
CA PRO A 83 13.43 -0.89 13.46
C PRO A 83 12.04 -0.42 13.02
N ILE A 84 11.49 -1.08 12.00
CA ILE A 84 10.17 -0.74 11.46
C ILE A 84 9.11 -1.09 12.48
N LYS A 85 8.24 -0.13 12.80
CA LYS A 85 7.02 -0.40 13.57
C LYS A 85 6.05 -1.17 12.69
N THR A 86 5.75 -2.41 13.08
CA THR A 86 4.71 -3.23 12.44
C THR A 86 3.37 -3.00 13.15
N GLY A 87 2.26 -3.35 12.49
CA GLY A 87 0.93 -3.17 13.01
C GLY A 87 -0.02 -2.65 11.93
N ARG A 88 -1.19 -2.18 12.33
CA ARG A 88 -2.30 -1.75 11.48
C ARG A 88 -1.91 -0.84 10.30
N VAL A 89 -0.99 0.10 10.49
CA VAL A 89 -0.56 1.03 9.43
C VAL A 89 0.08 0.31 8.25
N ASN A 90 0.75 -0.82 8.49
CA ASN A 90 1.54 -1.55 7.51
C ASN A 90 0.99 -2.92 7.15
N THR A 91 -0.14 -3.35 7.73
CA THR A 91 -0.66 -4.71 7.54
C THR A 91 -2.17 -4.70 7.36
N GLY A 92 -2.71 -5.66 6.60
CA GLY A 92 -4.15 -5.88 6.47
C GLY A 92 -4.44 -7.33 6.14
N ARG A 93 -5.21 -8.02 7.00
CA ARG A 93 -5.70 -9.39 6.78
C ARG A 93 -7.20 -9.37 6.60
N ALA A 94 -7.62 -9.18 5.36
CA ALA A 94 -9.04 -9.17 4.99
C ALA A 94 -9.18 -9.35 3.49
N VAL A 95 -10.34 -9.81 3.03
CA VAL A 95 -10.71 -9.73 1.61
C VAL A 95 -10.72 -8.26 1.19
N GLY A 96 -9.76 -7.89 0.35
CA GLY A 96 -9.44 -6.51 -0.02
C GLY A 96 -8.08 -6.02 0.51
N GLY A 97 -7.45 -6.75 1.43
CA GLY A 97 -6.15 -6.42 2.02
C GLY A 97 -6.12 -5.02 2.65
N THR A 98 -4.96 -4.39 2.68
CA THR A 98 -4.77 -3.03 3.23
C THR A 98 -5.61 -1.95 2.54
N THR A 99 -6.15 -2.20 1.33
CA THR A 99 -7.05 -1.24 0.66
C THR A 99 -8.37 -1.01 1.41
N VAL A 100 -8.70 -1.89 2.37
CA VAL A 100 -9.84 -1.71 3.26
C VAL A 100 -9.69 -0.47 4.13
N HIS A 101 -8.47 -0.16 4.58
CA HIS A 101 -8.18 0.95 5.51
C HIS A 101 -7.08 1.92 5.00
N PHE A 102 -6.71 1.91 3.71
CA PHE A 102 -5.74 2.84 3.14
C PHE A 102 -6.31 4.26 3.01
N THR A 103 -5.42 5.25 2.87
CA THR A 103 -5.80 6.66 2.66
C THR A 103 -6.41 6.93 1.28
N ALA A 104 -6.30 5.97 0.37
CA ALA A 104 -6.73 6.05 -1.03
C ALA A 104 -5.95 7.04 -1.91
N MET A 105 -4.80 7.55 -1.48
CA MET A 105 -3.91 8.29 -2.40
C MET A 105 -3.58 7.43 -3.61
N SER A 106 -3.75 8.01 -4.81
CA SER A 106 -3.63 7.29 -6.08
C SER A 106 -2.76 8.07 -7.05
N LEU A 107 -1.47 8.12 -6.73
CA LEU A 107 -0.44 8.73 -7.55
C LEU A 107 0.28 7.65 -8.36
N ARG A 108 0.61 7.95 -9.62
CA ARG A 108 1.51 7.14 -10.42
C ARG A 108 2.95 7.37 -9.98
N LEU A 109 3.86 6.45 -10.21
CA LEU A 109 5.28 6.76 -10.18
C LEU A 109 5.62 7.83 -11.22
N ASP A 110 6.58 8.70 -10.92
CA ASP A 110 7.11 9.65 -11.91
C ASP A 110 7.95 8.87 -12.95
N PRO A 111 7.95 9.26 -14.23
CA PRO A 111 8.81 8.61 -15.23
C PRO A 111 10.27 8.48 -14.81
N SER A 112 10.80 9.42 -14.02
CA SER A 112 12.16 9.35 -13.50
C SER A 112 12.41 8.22 -12.49
N ASP A 113 11.37 7.67 -11.86
CA ASP A 113 11.48 6.58 -10.90
C ASP A 113 11.84 5.25 -11.57
N PHE A 114 11.62 5.14 -12.86
CA PHE A 114 11.94 3.95 -13.66
C PHE A 114 13.43 3.86 -14.04
N GLU A 115 14.18 4.96 -13.93
CA GLU A 115 15.54 5.11 -14.44
C GLU A 115 16.51 5.68 -13.40
N ILE A 116 16.31 5.41 -12.12
CA ILE A 116 17.08 6.05 -11.03
C ILE A 116 18.56 5.69 -11.06
N ARG A 117 18.91 4.48 -11.52
CA ARG A 117 20.32 4.08 -11.68
C ARG A 117 21.00 4.86 -12.79
N THR A 118 20.34 4.97 -13.93
CA THR A 118 20.85 5.71 -15.09
C THR A 118 20.92 7.21 -14.83
N ARG A 119 19.93 7.79 -14.15
CA ARG A 119 19.81 9.24 -13.95
C ARG A 119 20.59 9.73 -12.73
N ASP A 120 20.45 9.04 -11.62
CA ASP A 120 20.90 9.50 -10.30
C ASP A 120 22.08 8.68 -9.76
N GLY A 121 22.45 7.58 -10.43
CA GLY A 121 23.57 6.72 -10.04
C GLY A 121 23.30 5.83 -8.83
N VAL A 122 22.07 5.77 -8.33
CA VAL A 122 21.65 5.00 -7.14
C VAL A 122 20.61 3.93 -7.49
N GLY A 123 20.44 2.94 -6.60
CA GLY A 123 19.45 1.88 -6.78
C GLY A 123 19.63 1.08 -8.07
N VAL A 124 18.51 0.73 -8.70
CA VAL A 124 18.44 -0.01 -9.97
C VAL A 124 17.36 0.60 -10.86
N ASP A 125 17.51 0.47 -12.18
CA ASP A 125 16.45 0.80 -13.12
C ASP A 125 15.40 -0.31 -13.15
N TRP A 126 14.17 0.06 -13.50
CA TRP A 126 13.13 -0.90 -13.82
C TRP A 126 13.49 -1.60 -15.14
N PRO A 127 13.06 -2.87 -15.36
CA PRO A 127 13.33 -3.57 -16.61
C PRO A 127 12.51 -3.03 -17.81
N PHE A 128 11.64 -2.06 -17.58
CA PHE A 128 10.85 -1.34 -18.58
C PHE A 128 10.58 0.09 -18.14
N GLY A 129 10.21 0.96 -19.09
CA GLY A 129 9.96 2.39 -18.81
C GLY A 129 8.52 2.70 -18.43
N TYR A 130 8.28 3.93 -17.96
CA TYR A 130 6.95 4.45 -17.57
C TYR A 130 5.88 4.25 -18.65
N GLU A 131 6.23 4.48 -19.93
CA GLU A 131 5.29 4.43 -21.04
C GLU A 131 4.65 3.04 -21.21
N GLU A 132 5.32 1.98 -20.80
CA GLU A 132 4.77 0.63 -20.82
C GLU A 132 3.70 0.43 -19.74
N LEU A 133 3.85 1.06 -18.57
CA LEU A 133 2.89 0.94 -17.47
C LEU A 133 1.76 1.98 -17.54
N ALA A 134 1.96 3.09 -18.24
CA ALA A 134 1.03 4.22 -18.33
C ALA A 134 -0.41 3.83 -18.77
N PRO A 135 -0.65 2.96 -19.77
CA PRO A 135 -2.00 2.54 -20.15
C PRO A 135 -2.70 1.73 -19.04
N TYR A 136 -1.96 0.94 -18.27
CA TYR A 136 -2.50 0.15 -17.15
C TYR A 136 -2.86 1.05 -15.97
N TYR A 137 -2.06 2.05 -15.65
CA TYR A 137 -2.44 3.09 -14.69
C TYR A 137 -3.77 3.73 -15.07
N ALA A 138 -3.92 4.17 -16.32
CA ALA A 138 -5.15 4.82 -16.79
C ALA A 138 -6.38 3.89 -16.70
N GLU A 139 -6.21 2.59 -16.87
CA GLU A 139 -7.29 1.62 -16.74
C GLU A 139 -7.69 1.40 -15.28
N VAL A 140 -6.71 1.23 -14.39
CA VAL A 140 -6.95 1.09 -12.95
C VAL A 140 -7.58 2.36 -12.37
N GLU A 141 -7.12 3.55 -12.75
CA GLU A 141 -7.73 4.82 -12.34
C GLU A 141 -9.23 4.89 -12.69
N ARG A 142 -9.62 4.37 -13.86
CA ARG A 142 -11.04 4.27 -14.24
C ARG A 142 -11.80 3.24 -13.42
N ALA A 143 -11.19 2.09 -13.13
CA ALA A 143 -11.80 1.03 -12.34
C ALA A 143 -12.02 1.43 -10.87
N LEU A 144 -11.12 2.24 -10.31
CA LEU A 144 -11.19 2.77 -8.95
C LEU A 144 -11.96 4.08 -8.82
N PRO A 145 -12.49 4.66 -9.88
CA PRO A 145 -12.89 6.03 -10.19
C PRO A 145 -12.06 7.09 -9.44
N VAL A 146 -10.78 7.12 -9.75
CA VAL A 146 -9.86 8.07 -9.12
C VAL A 146 -10.34 9.51 -9.37
N SER A 147 -10.44 10.28 -8.30
CA SER A 147 -10.75 11.71 -8.34
C SER A 147 -9.47 12.53 -8.23
N GLY A 148 -9.39 13.64 -8.96
CA GLY A 148 -8.20 14.49 -8.95
C GLY A 148 -8.42 15.83 -9.65
N PRO A 149 -7.42 16.73 -9.61
CA PRO A 149 -7.52 18.04 -10.23
C PRO A 149 -7.62 17.92 -11.78
N ARG A 150 -8.34 18.85 -12.41
CA ARG A 150 -8.49 18.88 -13.88
C ARG A 150 -7.16 19.07 -14.61
N ARG A 151 -6.25 19.78 -13.98
CA ARG A 151 -4.87 19.97 -14.42
C ARG A 151 -4.00 19.66 -13.23
N SER A 152 -3.13 18.70 -13.39
CA SER A 152 -2.18 18.27 -12.36
C SER A 152 -0.77 18.49 -12.88
N ALA A 153 0.13 18.90 -12.01
CA ALA A 153 1.56 18.86 -12.28
C ALA A 153 2.10 17.43 -12.30
N TRP A 154 1.31 16.49 -11.79
CA TRP A 154 1.67 15.07 -11.76
C TRP A 154 1.52 14.42 -13.14
N PRO A 155 2.40 13.50 -13.56
CA PRO A 155 2.31 12.81 -14.85
C PRO A 155 1.14 11.82 -14.86
N SER A 156 -0.07 12.32 -15.10
CA SER A 156 -1.28 11.50 -15.21
C SER A 156 -1.65 11.12 -16.65
N GLY A 157 -1.01 11.73 -17.64
CA GLY A 157 -1.25 11.47 -19.06
C GLY A 157 -2.64 11.82 -19.59
N ALA A 158 -3.68 11.81 -18.74
CA ALA A 158 -5.08 12.14 -19.05
C ALA A 158 -5.76 12.74 -17.83
N PRO A 159 -6.88 13.48 -17.98
CA PRO A 159 -7.68 13.91 -16.84
C PRO A 159 -8.13 12.72 -15.99
N TYR A 160 -8.12 12.89 -14.65
CA TYR A 160 -8.65 11.88 -13.75
C TYR A 160 -10.12 11.58 -14.05
N PRO A 161 -10.60 10.34 -13.83
CA PRO A 161 -11.98 9.92 -14.11
C PRO A 161 -13.05 10.78 -13.42
N GLN A 162 -12.73 11.32 -12.25
CA GLN A 162 -13.64 12.19 -11.49
C GLN A 162 -12.95 13.47 -11.03
N GLY A 163 -13.74 14.50 -10.74
CA GLY A 163 -13.25 15.78 -10.23
C GLY A 163 -12.67 15.64 -8.82
N ALA A 164 -11.71 16.51 -8.48
CA ALA A 164 -11.06 16.51 -7.18
C ALA A 164 -12.05 16.70 -6.03
N LEU A 165 -11.69 16.18 -4.85
CA LEU A 165 -12.34 16.50 -3.59
C LEU A 165 -12.17 18.00 -3.27
N PRO A 166 -13.13 18.63 -2.56
CA PRO A 166 -12.97 20.02 -2.16
C PRO A 166 -11.89 20.18 -1.10
N TRP A 167 -11.28 21.35 -1.06
CA TRP A 167 -10.36 21.74 0.01
C TRP A 167 -11.12 21.94 1.31
N SER A 168 -10.57 21.42 2.40
CA SER A 168 -11.05 21.62 3.76
C SER A 168 -10.37 22.82 4.44
N ALA A 169 -10.75 23.13 5.67
CA ALA A 169 -10.11 24.20 6.44
C ALA A 169 -8.61 23.93 6.66
N LYS A 170 -8.21 22.68 6.94
CA LYS A 170 -6.79 22.32 7.03
C LYS A 170 -6.04 22.55 5.72
N ASP A 171 -6.68 22.22 4.59
CA ASP A 171 -6.07 22.34 3.26
C ASP A 171 -5.87 23.80 2.88
N HIS A 172 -6.84 24.66 3.17
CA HIS A 172 -6.71 26.10 2.97
C HIS A 172 -5.63 26.72 3.86
N THR A 173 -5.55 26.31 5.14
CA THR A 173 -4.59 26.87 6.09
C THR A 173 -3.17 26.42 5.79
N LEU A 174 -2.93 25.11 5.70
CA LEU A 174 -1.59 24.57 5.47
C LEU A 174 -1.15 24.76 4.01
N GLY A 175 -2.09 24.70 3.05
CA GLY A 175 -1.81 25.02 1.65
C GLY A 175 -1.42 26.47 1.44
N ALA A 176 -1.95 27.42 2.22
CA ALA A 176 -1.48 28.81 2.21
C ALA A 176 -0.03 28.91 2.71
N GLY A 177 0.36 28.17 3.75
CA GLY A 177 1.75 28.09 4.21
C GLY A 177 2.69 27.52 3.14
N MET A 178 2.28 26.47 2.43
CA MET A 178 3.03 25.96 1.27
C MET A 178 3.20 27.03 0.19
N ALA A 179 2.12 27.72 -0.16
CA ALA A 179 2.14 28.76 -1.19
C ALA A 179 3.00 29.98 -0.81
N GLU A 180 3.03 30.35 0.48
CA GLU A 180 3.89 31.44 0.99
C GLU A 180 5.38 31.11 0.82
N LEU A 181 5.74 29.83 0.93
CA LEU A 181 7.09 29.35 0.64
C LEU A 181 7.37 29.18 -0.87
N GLY A 182 6.44 29.56 -1.73
CA GLY A 182 6.56 29.45 -3.19
C GLY A 182 6.35 28.04 -3.75
N LEU A 183 5.85 27.10 -2.93
CA LEU A 183 5.59 25.73 -3.38
C LEU A 183 4.30 25.62 -4.19
N HIS A 184 4.31 24.76 -5.21
CA HIS A 184 3.08 24.41 -5.93
C HIS A 184 2.16 23.57 -5.06
N VAL A 185 0.87 23.93 -5.04
CA VAL A 185 -0.13 23.26 -4.19
C VAL A 185 -1.29 22.75 -5.05
N GLU A 186 -1.57 21.48 -4.96
CA GLU A 186 -2.74 20.88 -5.62
C GLU A 186 -3.41 19.83 -4.73
N MET A 187 -4.69 19.52 -5.01
CA MET A 187 -5.38 18.41 -4.32
C MET A 187 -4.76 17.10 -4.73
N THR A 188 -4.43 16.28 -3.75
CA THR A 188 -3.97 14.90 -3.97
C THR A 188 -5.02 14.08 -4.72
N PRO A 189 -4.66 13.31 -5.75
CA PRO A 189 -5.57 12.36 -6.36
C PRO A 189 -5.92 11.19 -5.42
N HIS A 190 -7.20 10.78 -5.43
CA HIS A 190 -7.69 9.72 -4.54
C HIS A 190 -8.55 8.70 -5.27
N ALA A 191 -8.42 7.43 -4.95
CA ALA A 191 -9.39 6.40 -5.29
C ALA A 191 -10.67 6.56 -4.43
N ILE A 192 -11.32 7.71 -4.55
CA ILE A 192 -12.57 8.07 -3.85
C ILE A 192 -13.55 8.64 -4.85
N ALA A 193 -14.73 8.04 -4.95
CA ALA A 193 -15.79 8.50 -5.82
C ALA A 193 -16.36 9.84 -5.34
N THR A 194 -16.28 10.89 -6.17
CA THR A 194 -16.89 12.21 -5.92
C THR A 194 -18.28 12.32 -6.56
N THR A 195 -18.61 11.40 -7.45
CA THR A 195 -19.96 11.19 -8.02
C THR A 195 -20.32 9.71 -7.93
N PRO A 196 -21.62 9.35 -7.88
CA PRO A 196 -22.04 7.94 -7.82
C PRO A 196 -21.50 7.13 -9.01
N VAL A 197 -21.01 5.91 -8.75
CA VAL A 197 -20.42 5.03 -9.76
C VAL A 197 -20.57 3.55 -9.37
N ASP A 198 -20.87 2.67 -10.34
CA ASP A 198 -20.99 1.22 -10.13
C ASP A 198 -21.91 0.86 -8.94
N GLY A 199 -23.00 1.61 -8.73
CA GLY A 199 -23.93 1.42 -7.61
C GLY A 199 -23.42 1.89 -6.25
N ARG A 200 -22.21 2.44 -6.16
CA ARG A 200 -21.64 3.05 -4.95
C ARG A 200 -22.01 4.52 -4.86
N SER A 201 -22.17 5.03 -3.64
CA SER A 201 -22.43 6.45 -3.41
C SER A 201 -21.18 7.30 -3.65
N ALA A 202 -21.37 8.59 -3.86
CA ALA A 202 -20.30 9.56 -3.71
C ALA A 202 -19.80 9.62 -2.26
N CYS A 203 -18.61 10.20 -2.07
CA CYS A 203 -18.05 10.45 -0.74
C CYS A 203 -19.00 11.29 0.12
N MET A 204 -19.23 10.83 1.34
CA MET A 204 -20.11 11.47 2.34
C MET A 204 -19.31 12.29 3.37
N TYR A 205 -18.00 12.43 3.14
CA TYR A 205 -17.08 13.19 4.01
C TYR A 205 -17.09 12.77 5.48
N TYR A 206 -17.24 11.47 5.75
CA TYR A 206 -17.19 10.95 7.13
C TYR A 206 -15.79 11.04 7.75
N GLY A 207 -14.73 11.20 6.94
CA GLY A 207 -13.36 11.24 7.41
C GLY A 207 -12.71 9.87 7.69
N PHE A 208 -13.50 8.81 7.87
CA PHE A 208 -13.07 7.47 8.30
C PHE A 208 -12.38 6.62 7.22
N CYS A 209 -11.60 7.22 6.31
CA CYS A 209 -10.95 6.43 5.24
C CYS A 209 -9.96 5.41 5.80
N THR A 210 -9.20 5.75 6.83
CA THR A 210 -8.22 4.88 7.49
C THR A 210 -8.85 3.86 8.45
N GLU A 211 -10.15 4.01 8.74
CA GLU A 211 -10.95 3.10 9.57
C GLU A 211 -11.95 2.29 8.72
N GLY A 212 -11.85 2.37 7.40
CA GLY A 212 -12.81 1.82 6.47
C GLY A 212 -13.76 2.86 5.89
N CYS A 213 -14.60 2.47 4.94
CA CYS A 213 -15.53 3.39 4.28
C CYS A 213 -16.94 2.82 4.26
N LYS A 214 -17.77 3.20 5.22
CA LYS A 214 -19.16 2.72 5.35
C LYS A 214 -20.01 2.98 4.11
N SER A 215 -19.76 4.09 3.38
CA SER A 215 -20.51 4.43 2.16
C SER A 215 -20.05 3.65 0.92
N GLY A 216 -18.88 2.99 0.98
CA GLY A 216 -18.27 2.33 -0.17
C GLY A 216 -17.76 3.30 -1.26
N ALA A 217 -17.69 4.61 -0.98
CA ALA A 217 -17.16 5.60 -1.92
C ALA A 217 -15.65 5.43 -2.16
N LYS A 218 -14.90 5.02 -1.12
CA LYS A 218 -13.48 4.68 -1.24
C LYS A 218 -13.32 3.40 -2.06
N GLY A 219 -12.44 3.43 -3.05
CA GLY A 219 -12.20 2.37 -4.04
C GLY A 219 -11.35 1.21 -3.53
N GLY A 220 -11.56 0.73 -2.30
CA GLY A 220 -10.91 -0.48 -1.82
C GLY A 220 -11.29 -1.71 -2.66
N MET A 221 -10.41 -2.71 -2.71
CA MET A 221 -10.58 -3.90 -3.54
C MET A 221 -11.87 -4.67 -3.22
N HIS A 222 -12.27 -4.73 -1.95
CA HIS A 222 -13.51 -5.40 -1.48
C HIS A 222 -14.80 -4.81 -2.07
N VAL A 223 -14.78 -3.58 -2.57
CA VAL A 223 -15.95 -2.91 -3.21
C VAL A 223 -15.75 -2.65 -4.72
N THR A 224 -14.58 -2.93 -5.28
CA THR A 224 -14.26 -2.68 -6.70
C THR A 224 -13.97 -3.96 -7.47
N TYR A 225 -12.79 -4.54 -7.30
CA TYR A 225 -12.33 -5.70 -8.06
C TYR A 225 -12.90 -7.03 -7.54
N VAL A 226 -12.96 -7.24 -6.23
CA VAL A 226 -13.45 -8.50 -5.63
C VAL A 226 -14.88 -8.86 -6.09
N PRO A 227 -15.87 -7.95 -6.06
CA PRO A 227 -17.20 -8.27 -6.56
C PRO A 227 -17.21 -8.68 -8.05
N LYS A 228 -16.38 -8.03 -8.86
CA LYS A 228 -16.26 -8.34 -10.30
C LYS A 228 -15.56 -9.70 -10.51
N ALA A 229 -14.53 -10.02 -9.70
CA ALA A 229 -13.86 -11.31 -9.73
C ALA A 229 -14.84 -12.47 -9.42
N VAL A 230 -15.64 -12.34 -8.37
CA VAL A 230 -16.66 -13.33 -8.00
C VAL A 230 -17.69 -13.51 -9.13
N VAL A 231 -18.20 -12.41 -9.71
CA VAL A 231 -19.14 -12.46 -10.83
C VAL A 231 -18.52 -13.11 -12.06
N ALA A 232 -17.23 -12.91 -12.30
CA ALA A 232 -16.48 -13.57 -13.38
C ALA A 232 -16.20 -15.05 -13.11
N GLY A 233 -16.41 -15.54 -11.89
CA GLY A 233 -16.30 -16.96 -11.54
C GLY A 233 -15.10 -17.31 -10.64
N ALA A 234 -14.37 -16.34 -10.09
CA ALA A 234 -13.35 -16.60 -9.10
C ALA A 234 -13.96 -17.08 -7.77
N GLU A 235 -13.30 -18.04 -7.11
CA GLU A 235 -13.57 -18.43 -5.73
C GLU A 235 -12.64 -17.68 -4.80
N ILE A 236 -13.19 -17.00 -3.78
CA ILE A 236 -12.41 -16.35 -2.71
C ILE A 236 -12.60 -17.16 -1.43
N ARG A 237 -11.53 -17.81 -0.98
CA ARG A 237 -11.48 -18.52 0.31
C ARG A 237 -10.89 -17.60 1.36
N ALA A 238 -11.76 -17.00 2.15
CA ALA A 238 -11.38 -16.24 3.33
C ALA A 238 -10.99 -17.20 4.48
N ASN A 239 -10.26 -16.68 5.47
CA ASN A 239 -9.73 -17.45 6.61
C ASN A 239 -8.87 -18.66 6.17
N SER A 240 -8.15 -18.51 5.05
CA SER A 240 -7.33 -19.52 4.39
C SER A 240 -5.89 -19.03 4.31
N LEU A 241 -5.11 -19.33 5.38
CA LEU A 241 -3.71 -18.88 5.50
C LEU A 241 -2.80 -19.79 4.67
N ALA A 242 -2.22 -19.30 3.60
CA ALA A 242 -1.21 -20.01 2.81
C ALA A 242 0.08 -20.19 3.65
N VAL A 243 0.58 -21.42 3.72
CA VAL A 243 1.75 -21.77 4.51
C VAL A 243 2.92 -22.25 3.66
N ARG A 244 2.65 -22.80 2.46
CA ARG A 244 3.68 -23.32 1.58
C ARG A 244 3.22 -23.34 0.12
N VAL A 245 4.08 -22.94 -0.80
CA VAL A 245 3.95 -23.24 -2.23
C VAL A 245 4.63 -24.58 -2.47
N GLU A 246 3.87 -25.57 -2.93
CA GLU A 246 4.39 -26.89 -3.24
C GLU A 246 4.94 -26.96 -4.65
N THR A 247 6.01 -27.73 -4.83
CA THR A 247 6.65 -27.89 -6.16
C THR A 247 6.84 -29.36 -6.50
N GLU A 248 6.63 -29.69 -7.76
CA GLU A 248 6.94 -30.98 -8.37
C GLU A 248 7.73 -30.77 -9.66
N GLN A 249 8.85 -31.48 -9.80
CA GLN A 249 9.71 -31.42 -11.00
C GLN A 249 10.12 -30.00 -11.39
N GLY A 250 10.39 -29.12 -10.41
CA GLY A 250 10.82 -27.74 -10.63
C GLY A 250 9.68 -26.78 -11.03
N ARG A 251 8.43 -27.18 -10.89
CA ARG A 251 7.24 -26.36 -11.15
C ARG A 251 6.36 -26.28 -9.90
N ALA A 252 5.69 -25.17 -9.71
CA ALA A 252 4.66 -25.07 -8.67
C ALA A 252 3.50 -26.03 -9.00
N SER A 253 3.10 -26.84 -8.04
CA SER A 253 1.98 -27.81 -8.14
C SER A 253 0.71 -27.33 -7.43
N GLY A 254 0.83 -26.35 -6.53
CA GLY A 254 -0.28 -25.80 -5.77
C GLY A 254 0.18 -25.12 -4.48
N VAL A 255 -0.76 -24.87 -3.59
CA VAL A 255 -0.54 -24.16 -2.33
C VAL A 255 -1.12 -24.97 -1.17
N THR A 256 -0.30 -25.25 -0.15
CA THR A 256 -0.74 -25.76 1.15
C THR A 256 -1.16 -24.56 2.01
N TYR A 257 -2.36 -24.64 2.61
CA TYR A 257 -2.93 -23.58 3.43
C TYR A 257 -3.63 -24.14 4.66
N LEU A 258 -3.82 -23.31 5.66
CA LEU A 258 -4.60 -23.64 6.87
C LEU A 258 -6.02 -23.08 6.72
N GLU A 259 -7.02 -23.92 6.97
CA GLU A 259 -8.42 -23.57 7.10
C GLU A 259 -8.94 -24.22 8.38
N ASP A 260 -9.47 -23.43 9.31
CA ASP A 260 -9.91 -23.87 10.64
C ASP A 260 -8.82 -24.66 11.41
N GLY A 261 -7.55 -24.32 11.22
CA GLY A 261 -6.39 -24.98 11.84
C GLY A 261 -5.99 -26.31 11.21
N GLU A 262 -6.66 -26.76 10.16
CA GLU A 262 -6.31 -27.98 9.41
C GLU A 262 -5.55 -27.63 8.12
N GLU A 263 -4.51 -28.41 7.82
CA GLU A 263 -3.81 -28.29 6.54
C GLU A 263 -4.72 -28.79 5.39
N ARG A 264 -4.79 -27.96 4.36
CA ARG A 264 -5.47 -28.24 3.09
C ARG A 264 -4.48 -27.99 1.94
N PHE A 265 -4.74 -28.59 0.79
CA PHE A 265 -3.96 -28.38 -0.42
C PHE A 265 -4.86 -27.98 -1.59
N GLN A 266 -4.51 -26.85 -2.24
CA GLN A 266 -5.15 -26.42 -3.50
C GLN A 266 -4.20 -26.69 -4.65
N PRO A 267 -4.44 -27.71 -5.48
CA PRO A 267 -3.65 -27.94 -6.69
C PRO A 267 -3.95 -26.87 -7.74
N ALA A 268 -2.91 -26.39 -8.42
CA ALA A 268 -3.03 -25.35 -9.42
C ALA A 268 -1.96 -25.47 -10.53
N ALA A 269 -2.34 -25.15 -11.75
CA ALA A 269 -1.42 -25.11 -12.87
C ALA A 269 -0.46 -23.92 -12.82
N ARG A 270 -0.88 -22.82 -12.17
CA ARG A 270 -0.14 -21.58 -11.96
C ARG A 270 -0.39 -21.05 -10.55
N VAL A 271 0.66 -20.48 -9.93
CA VAL A 271 0.57 -19.87 -8.60
C VAL A 271 0.99 -18.41 -8.68
N PHE A 272 0.19 -17.52 -8.08
CA PHE A 272 0.46 -16.08 -7.96
C PHE A 272 0.53 -15.70 -6.48
N VAL A 273 1.69 -15.21 -6.03
CA VAL A 273 1.92 -14.78 -4.65
C VAL A 273 1.74 -13.26 -4.57
N CYS A 274 0.78 -12.82 -3.76
CA CYS A 274 0.37 -11.42 -3.63
C CYS A 274 0.09 -11.07 -2.15
N CYS A 275 0.93 -11.54 -1.23
CA CYS A 275 0.66 -11.52 0.20
C CYS A 275 1.47 -10.48 0.97
N TYR A 276 1.91 -9.39 0.31
CA TYR A 276 2.61 -8.28 0.93
C TYR A 276 4.13 -8.48 1.11
N ALA A 277 4.89 -7.40 1.12
CA ALA A 277 6.37 -7.44 1.11
C ALA A 277 7.05 -8.01 2.39
N ILE A 278 6.29 -8.39 3.40
CA ILE A 278 6.80 -9.16 4.55
C ILE A 278 6.37 -10.63 4.41
N GLU A 279 5.10 -10.88 4.11
CA GLU A 279 4.59 -12.25 4.06
C GLU A 279 4.97 -12.98 2.77
N THR A 280 5.19 -12.27 1.65
CA THR A 280 5.69 -12.87 0.40
C THR A 280 7.05 -13.53 0.57
N PRO A 281 8.11 -12.84 1.05
CA PRO A 281 9.38 -13.51 1.31
C PRO A 281 9.29 -14.57 2.43
N ARG A 282 8.48 -14.34 3.47
CA ARG A 282 8.24 -15.35 4.51
C ARG A 282 7.69 -16.65 3.92
N LEU A 283 6.69 -16.57 3.05
CA LEU A 283 6.10 -17.72 2.36
C LEU A 283 7.12 -18.43 1.47
N LEU A 284 7.85 -17.68 0.64
CA LEU A 284 8.85 -18.26 -0.29
C LEU A 284 10.00 -18.95 0.47
N LEU A 285 10.52 -18.33 1.53
CA LEU A 285 11.56 -18.91 2.38
C LEU A 285 11.05 -20.15 3.12
N ASN A 286 9.81 -20.11 3.66
CA ASN A 286 9.19 -21.27 4.32
C ASN A 286 8.82 -22.39 3.34
N SER A 287 8.76 -22.12 2.05
CA SER A 287 8.53 -23.09 0.96
C SER A 287 9.85 -23.75 0.48
N GLY A 288 10.82 -23.93 1.38
CA GLY A 288 12.10 -24.53 1.05
C GLY A 288 13.04 -23.58 0.32
N ASN A 289 13.02 -22.29 0.65
CA ASN A 289 13.83 -21.24 0.01
C ASN A 289 13.51 -21.09 -1.48
N LEU A 290 12.23 -21.12 -1.82
CA LEU A 290 11.70 -21.13 -3.18
C LEU A 290 11.99 -19.80 -3.91
N ALA A 291 12.29 -19.89 -5.21
CA ALA A 291 12.59 -18.76 -6.09
C ALA A 291 13.77 -17.88 -5.61
N ASN A 292 14.74 -18.45 -4.92
CA ASN A 292 15.83 -17.74 -4.25
C ASN A 292 17.24 -18.19 -4.68
N SER A 293 17.42 -18.64 -5.92
CA SER A 293 18.76 -19.01 -6.44
C SER A 293 19.73 -17.82 -6.42
N SER A 294 19.21 -16.61 -6.57
CA SER A 294 19.95 -15.35 -6.52
C SER A 294 20.25 -14.83 -5.10
N ASP A 295 19.73 -15.46 -4.05
CA ASP A 295 19.75 -14.93 -2.66
C ASP A 295 19.12 -13.54 -2.51
N GLN A 296 18.13 -13.19 -3.37
CA GLN A 296 17.46 -11.89 -3.35
C GLN A 296 16.10 -11.91 -2.64
N VAL A 297 15.51 -13.07 -2.37
CA VAL A 297 14.25 -13.16 -1.61
C VAL A 297 14.45 -12.64 -0.20
N GLY A 298 13.65 -11.67 0.17
CA GLY A 298 13.69 -10.97 1.45
C GLY A 298 14.62 -9.74 1.47
N ARG A 299 15.58 -9.60 0.56
CA ARG A 299 16.53 -8.47 0.52
C ARG A 299 15.94 -7.21 -0.12
N ASN A 300 16.68 -6.10 -0.01
CA ASN A 300 16.30 -4.80 -0.57
C ASN A 300 14.99 -4.24 -0.01
N LEU A 301 14.69 -4.56 1.24
CA LEU A 301 13.52 -4.01 1.90
C LEU A 301 13.60 -2.48 1.93
N MET A 302 12.58 -1.84 1.42
CA MET A 302 12.40 -0.39 1.39
C MET A 302 11.12 0.00 2.13
N VAL A 303 11.10 1.23 2.61
CA VAL A 303 9.90 1.89 3.17
C VAL A 303 9.83 3.31 2.63
N HIS A 304 8.72 4.01 2.90
CA HIS A 304 8.74 5.47 2.86
C HIS A 304 9.02 6.00 4.27
N SER A 305 9.96 6.93 4.40
CA SER A 305 10.02 7.79 5.58
C SER A 305 8.77 8.66 5.61
N GLY A 306 8.31 9.03 6.79
CA GLY A 306 7.05 9.76 6.92
C GLY A 306 6.96 10.55 8.21
N PRO A 307 7.89 11.48 8.50
CA PRO A 307 7.71 12.37 9.63
C PRO A 307 6.43 13.20 9.46
N ILE A 308 5.78 13.45 10.59
CA ILE A 308 4.57 14.26 10.68
C ILE A 308 4.87 15.48 11.53
N VAL A 309 4.54 16.67 11.03
CA VAL A 309 4.64 17.92 11.81
C VAL A 309 3.23 18.42 12.12
N TYR A 310 2.97 18.60 13.39
CA TYR A 310 1.71 19.06 13.94
C TYR A 310 1.80 20.55 14.24
N GLY A 311 0.82 21.33 13.80
CA GLY A 311 0.68 22.74 14.13
C GLY A 311 -0.65 23.03 14.80
N ARG A 312 -0.61 23.75 15.93
CA ARG A 312 -1.80 24.30 16.58
C ARG A 312 -2.07 25.71 16.06
N PHE A 313 -3.33 25.99 15.75
CA PHE A 313 -3.79 27.26 15.20
C PHE A 313 -4.79 27.95 16.13
N ASP A 314 -4.94 29.28 15.97
CA ASP A 314 -5.86 30.11 16.76
C ASP A 314 -7.35 29.80 16.52
N ARG A 315 -7.64 29.05 15.43
CA ARG A 315 -9.01 28.67 15.02
C ARG A 315 -9.14 27.17 14.80
N PRO A 316 -10.35 26.60 14.95
CA PRO A 316 -10.58 25.22 14.62
C PRO A 316 -10.35 24.93 13.12
N LEU A 317 -9.70 23.82 12.83
CA LEU A 317 -9.52 23.29 11.49
C LEU A 317 -10.44 22.10 11.22
N ASP A 318 -10.95 21.46 12.27
CA ASP A 318 -11.86 20.30 12.23
C ASP A 318 -11.40 19.25 11.19
N SER A 319 -10.11 18.93 11.22
CA SER A 319 -9.42 18.16 10.19
C SER A 319 -10.03 16.77 9.96
N PHE A 320 -10.75 16.23 10.94
CA PHE A 320 -11.36 14.90 10.94
C PHE A 320 -12.62 14.75 10.09
N VAL A 321 -13.26 15.83 9.64
CA VAL A 321 -14.52 15.80 8.84
C VAL A 321 -14.27 15.67 7.32
N THR A 322 -13.09 15.32 6.89
CA THR A 322 -12.73 15.17 5.48
C THR A 322 -11.85 13.92 5.28
N PRO A 323 -11.63 13.46 4.04
CA PRO A 323 -10.59 12.47 3.81
C PRO A 323 -9.27 12.89 4.46
N PRO A 324 -8.53 11.95 5.08
CA PRO A 324 -7.36 12.29 5.90
C PRO A 324 -6.27 13.02 5.12
N VAL A 325 -6.05 12.66 3.85
CA VAL A 325 -5.10 13.36 2.98
C VAL A 325 -5.83 14.45 2.21
N GLY A 326 -5.21 15.62 2.12
CA GLY A 326 -5.76 16.78 1.42
C GLY A 326 -4.85 17.28 0.29
N VAL A 327 -4.40 18.53 0.35
CA VAL A 327 -3.49 19.11 -0.66
C VAL A 327 -2.07 18.61 -0.47
N MET A 328 -1.31 18.61 -1.57
CA MET A 328 0.09 18.19 -1.60
C MET A 328 0.97 19.18 -2.36
N THR A 329 2.27 19.07 -2.15
CA THR A 329 3.30 19.61 -3.02
C THR A 329 4.29 18.52 -3.40
N ARG A 330 4.72 18.54 -4.69
CA ARG A 330 5.75 17.65 -5.24
C ARG A 330 7.07 18.36 -5.53
N ASP A 331 7.19 19.64 -5.21
CA ASP A 331 8.38 20.40 -5.56
C ASP A 331 9.69 19.80 -5.00
N PRO A 332 9.70 19.14 -3.83
CA PRO A 332 10.88 18.43 -3.37
C PRO A 332 11.04 17.01 -3.95
N TYR A 333 10.21 16.56 -4.89
CA TYR A 333 10.28 15.25 -5.52
C TYR A 333 11.44 15.16 -6.51
N GLY A 334 12.05 13.98 -6.61
CA GLY A 334 13.17 13.74 -7.52
C GLY A 334 14.48 14.38 -7.06
N SER A 335 15.54 14.14 -7.82
CA SER A 335 16.89 14.65 -7.53
C SER A 335 17.05 16.11 -7.92
N ASP A 336 17.85 16.85 -7.14
CA ASP A 336 18.21 18.24 -7.35
C ASP A 336 19.67 18.44 -6.90
N GLU A 337 20.53 18.91 -7.80
CA GLU A 337 21.96 19.09 -7.54
C GLU A 337 22.28 20.07 -6.40
N SER A 338 21.34 20.95 -6.05
CA SER A 338 21.50 21.87 -4.92
C SER A 338 21.33 21.21 -3.55
N ARG A 339 20.83 19.96 -3.50
CA ARG A 339 20.56 19.21 -2.27
C ARG A 339 21.73 18.28 -1.93
N ALA A 340 21.88 18.00 -0.65
CA ALA A 340 22.91 17.07 -0.15
C ALA A 340 22.48 15.59 -0.22
N PHE A 341 21.40 15.28 -0.93
CA PHE A 341 20.85 13.95 -1.12
C PHE A 341 20.29 13.80 -2.53
N VAL A 342 20.22 12.58 -3.01
CA VAL A 342 19.58 12.22 -4.29
C VAL A 342 18.16 11.71 -4.03
N ARG A 343 17.31 11.80 -5.05
CA ARG A 343 15.87 11.53 -4.95
C ARG A 343 15.19 12.59 -4.06
N GLY A 344 14.04 12.30 -3.48
CA GLY A 344 13.33 13.33 -2.71
C GLY A 344 12.11 12.81 -1.99
N PHE A 345 11.14 13.70 -1.82
CA PHE A 345 9.93 13.44 -1.05
C PHE A 345 8.76 14.29 -1.56
N LEU A 346 7.55 13.96 -1.11
CA LEU A 346 6.40 14.86 -1.22
C LEU A 346 5.90 15.24 0.18
N LEU A 347 5.20 16.37 0.27
CA LEU A 347 4.45 16.76 1.46
C LEU A 347 2.97 16.78 1.15
N ASN A 348 2.16 16.40 2.13
CA ASN A 348 0.69 16.53 2.05
C ASN A 348 0.11 17.02 3.38
N THR A 349 -1.05 17.66 3.32
CA THR A 349 -1.84 17.92 4.51
C THR A 349 -2.49 16.62 4.96
N TYR A 350 -2.49 16.36 6.27
CA TYR A 350 -2.98 15.13 6.84
C TYR A 350 -3.92 15.38 8.01
N ALA A 351 -4.70 14.37 8.36
CA ALA A 351 -5.55 14.37 9.54
C ALA A 351 -5.53 12.98 10.20
N GLN A 352 -5.60 12.98 11.51
CA GLN A 352 -5.77 11.79 12.33
C GLN A 352 -7.01 11.95 13.19
N PHE A 353 -7.65 10.86 13.57
CA PHE A 353 -8.70 10.86 14.59
C PHE A 353 -8.10 11.04 16.00
N PRO A 354 -8.89 11.40 17.01
CA PRO A 354 -8.38 11.74 18.33
C PRO A 354 -7.51 10.67 18.98
N ILE A 355 -7.86 9.38 18.84
CA ILE A 355 -7.08 8.28 19.44
C ILE A 355 -5.76 8.08 18.69
N SER A 356 -5.81 8.03 17.36
CA SER A 356 -4.62 7.90 16.51
C SER A 356 -3.69 9.11 16.66
N PHE A 357 -4.25 10.31 16.81
CA PHE A 357 -3.51 11.54 17.10
C PHE A 357 -2.78 11.44 18.44
N ALA A 358 -3.48 11.07 19.52
CA ALA A 358 -2.88 10.88 20.83
C ALA A 358 -1.78 9.81 20.83
N GLN A 359 -2.03 8.65 20.21
CA GLN A 359 -1.05 7.56 20.10
C GLN A 359 0.21 8.00 19.35
N SER A 360 0.05 8.70 18.23
CA SER A 360 1.16 9.20 17.42
C SER A 360 2.00 10.22 18.18
N LEU A 361 1.36 11.15 18.88
CA LEU A 361 2.04 12.16 19.70
C LEU A 361 2.83 11.54 20.85
N VAL A 362 2.19 10.69 21.67
CA VAL A 362 2.85 10.05 22.82
C VAL A 362 3.98 9.13 22.36
N GLY A 363 3.76 8.38 21.26
CA GLY A 363 4.80 7.50 20.70
C GLY A 363 6.05 8.21 20.22
N SER A 364 5.95 9.51 19.89
CA SER A 364 7.07 10.32 19.40
C SER A 364 7.58 11.35 20.42
N ASN A 365 6.77 11.67 21.44
CA ASN A 365 7.08 12.67 22.45
C ASN A 365 6.85 12.05 23.84
N PRO A 366 7.78 11.24 24.36
CA PRO A 366 7.59 10.49 25.60
C PRO A 366 7.44 11.38 26.84
N ASP A 367 7.87 12.63 26.78
CA ASP A 367 7.70 13.62 27.86
C ASP A 367 6.31 14.29 27.85
N LEU A 368 5.51 14.08 26.80
CA LEU A 368 4.15 14.59 26.68
C LEU A 368 3.16 13.63 27.35
N TRP A 369 2.81 13.93 28.61
CA TRP A 369 1.89 13.12 29.41
C TRP A 369 1.14 13.95 30.47
N GLY A 370 0.14 13.34 31.13
CA GLY A 370 -0.60 14.00 32.20
C GLY A 370 -1.39 15.23 31.72
N SER A 371 -1.25 16.36 32.44
CA SER A 371 -1.95 17.62 32.11
C SER A 371 -1.56 18.17 30.75
N ASP A 372 -0.28 18.09 30.39
CA ASP A 372 0.24 18.66 29.13
C ASP A 372 -0.36 17.92 27.90
N LEU A 373 -0.48 16.60 28.00
CA LEU A 373 -1.20 15.82 26.99
C LEU A 373 -2.68 16.18 26.93
N MET A 374 -3.33 16.34 28.09
CA MET A 374 -4.74 16.72 28.14
C MET A 374 -5.00 18.08 27.51
N GLU A 375 -4.14 19.07 27.74
CA GLU A 375 -4.25 20.40 27.11
C GLU A 375 -4.19 20.29 25.57
N VAL A 376 -3.27 19.45 25.04
CA VAL A 376 -3.18 19.21 23.59
C VAL A 376 -4.46 18.55 23.05
N LEU A 377 -5.01 17.57 23.77
CA LEU A 377 -6.22 16.84 23.35
C LEU A 377 -7.50 17.67 23.47
N ASP A 378 -7.60 18.55 24.45
CA ASP A 378 -8.73 19.46 24.61
C ASP A 378 -8.84 20.43 23.42
N GLU A 379 -7.73 20.78 22.80
CA GLU A 379 -7.66 21.62 21.59
C GLU A 379 -7.51 20.84 20.29
N TYR A 380 -7.83 19.53 20.28
CA TYR A 380 -7.65 18.65 19.13
C TYR A 380 -8.17 19.23 17.80
N SER A 381 -9.33 19.90 17.81
CA SER A 381 -9.91 20.52 16.60
C SER A 381 -9.05 21.65 15.99
N HIS A 382 -8.13 22.22 16.77
CA HIS A 382 -7.23 23.31 16.35
C HIS A 382 -5.93 22.80 15.69
N TRP A 383 -5.67 21.49 15.70
CA TRP A 383 -4.44 20.92 15.15
C TRP A 383 -4.58 20.58 13.67
N GLY A 384 -3.61 21.01 12.88
CA GLY A 384 -3.41 20.61 11.50
C GLY A 384 -2.06 19.90 11.34
N LEU A 385 -1.98 18.97 10.40
CA LEU A 385 -0.83 18.10 10.22
C LEU A 385 -0.30 18.20 8.79
N VAL A 386 1.03 18.27 8.67
CA VAL A 386 1.76 18.05 7.42
C VAL A 386 2.51 16.73 7.56
N ALA A 387 2.17 15.78 6.70
CA ALA A 387 2.87 14.51 6.59
C ALA A 387 3.74 14.50 5.33
N SER A 388 4.79 13.70 5.35
CA SER A 388 5.67 13.50 4.20
C SER A 388 5.72 12.03 3.77
N LEU A 389 6.18 11.82 2.56
CA LEU A 389 6.58 10.52 2.03
C LEU A 389 7.93 10.70 1.35
N GLY A 390 9.00 10.21 1.98
CA GLY A 390 10.36 10.27 1.47
C GLY A 390 10.79 8.93 0.89
N GLU A 391 11.50 8.98 -0.22
CA GLU A 391 12.03 7.78 -0.87
C GLU A 391 13.21 7.21 -0.09
N VAL A 392 13.13 5.92 0.23
CA VAL A 392 14.22 5.14 0.82
C VAL A 392 14.84 4.26 -0.25
N LEU A 393 16.17 4.30 -0.35
CA LEU A 393 16.90 3.54 -1.35
C LEU A 393 17.05 2.06 -0.98
N PRO A 394 17.07 1.13 -1.97
CA PRO A 394 17.27 -0.29 -1.72
C PRO A 394 18.65 -0.55 -1.10
N ASN A 395 18.67 -1.40 -0.06
CA ASN A 395 19.89 -1.85 0.61
C ASN A 395 19.80 -3.36 0.87
N LEU A 396 20.84 -4.11 0.50
CA LEU A 396 20.90 -5.57 0.65
C LEU A 396 20.79 -6.05 2.11
N GLU A 397 21.23 -5.22 3.07
CA GLU A 397 21.17 -5.54 4.49
C GLU A 397 19.79 -5.29 5.10
N ASN A 398 18.97 -4.44 4.47
CA ASN A 398 17.57 -4.27 4.83
C ASN A 398 16.77 -5.44 4.26
N ARG A 399 16.22 -6.30 5.14
CA ARG A 399 15.68 -7.58 4.69
C ARG A 399 14.66 -8.21 5.62
N VAL A 400 13.92 -9.15 5.07
CA VAL A 400 13.07 -10.11 5.78
C VAL A 400 13.73 -11.48 5.73
N THR A 401 13.87 -12.14 6.88
CA THR A 401 14.32 -13.53 7.02
C THR A 401 13.35 -14.31 7.89
N LEU A 402 13.55 -15.63 8.03
CA LEU A 402 12.82 -16.42 9.01
C LEU A 402 13.55 -16.39 10.37
N ALA A 403 12.80 -16.25 11.44
CA ALA A 403 13.29 -16.42 12.81
C ALA A 403 13.20 -17.87 13.25
N ASP A 404 13.88 -18.21 14.36
CA ASP A 404 13.74 -19.52 15.01
C ASP A 404 12.40 -19.64 15.76
N GLU A 405 11.80 -18.52 16.15
CA GLU A 405 10.51 -18.42 16.78
C GLU A 405 9.40 -18.74 15.78
N VAL A 406 8.34 -19.36 16.26
CA VAL A 406 7.16 -19.72 15.46
C VAL A 406 5.91 -18.99 15.95
N ASP A 407 4.98 -18.74 15.04
CA ASP A 407 3.66 -18.21 15.37
C ASP A 407 2.73 -19.27 15.98
N ALA A 408 1.49 -18.91 16.27
CA ALA A 408 0.49 -19.80 16.84
C ALA A 408 0.16 -21.03 15.96
N ASN A 409 0.52 -20.99 14.68
CA ASN A 409 0.33 -22.10 13.74
C ASN A 409 1.59 -22.95 13.55
N GLY A 410 2.66 -22.66 14.30
CA GLY A 410 3.95 -23.36 14.17
C GLY A 410 4.77 -22.93 12.94
N ILE A 411 4.44 -21.80 12.31
CA ILE A 411 5.15 -21.29 11.14
C ILE A 411 6.24 -20.31 11.60
N PRO A 412 7.49 -20.38 11.06
CA PRO A 412 8.56 -19.44 11.40
C PRO A 412 8.12 -17.99 11.25
N VAL A 413 8.42 -17.15 12.24
CA VAL A 413 8.07 -15.74 12.29
C VAL A 413 8.96 -14.95 11.34
N ALA A 414 8.43 -13.90 10.74
CA ALA A 414 9.24 -12.97 9.96
C ALA A 414 10.16 -12.14 10.88
N ARG A 415 11.46 -12.14 10.58
CA ARG A 415 12.47 -11.23 11.17
C ARG A 415 12.76 -10.13 10.17
N ILE A 416 12.58 -8.89 10.57
CA ILE A 416 12.71 -7.69 9.73
C ILE A 416 13.90 -6.89 10.23
N THR A 417 14.95 -6.80 9.42
CA THR A 417 16.13 -5.98 9.70
C THR A 417 16.06 -4.71 8.85
N PHE A 418 16.09 -3.54 9.49
CA PHE A 418 16.04 -2.27 8.77
C PHE A 418 16.89 -1.18 9.44
N SER A 419 17.63 -0.44 8.61
CA SER A 419 18.38 0.77 8.99
C SER A 419 18.36 1.76 7.82
N TYR A 420 18.16 3.04 8.12
CA TYR A 420 18.29 4.11 7.13
C TYR A 420 19.74 4.29 6.69
N GLY A 421 19.97 4.39 5.39
CA GLY A 421 21.25 4.84 4.83
C GLY A 421 21.48 6.34 5.07
N GLU A 422 22.69 6.83 4.78
CA GLU A 422 23.03 8.25 4.97
C GLU A 422 22.19 9.17 4.07
N ASN A 423 21.88 8.74 2.83
CA ASN A 423 20.98 9.45 1.93
C ASN A 423 19.57 9.57 2.52
N ASP A 424 19.06 8.48 3.06
CA ASP A 424 17.71 8.40 3.63
C ASP A 424 17.59 9.30 4.86
N LYS A 425 18.60 9.30 5.75
CA LYS A 425 18.68 10.21 6.91
C LYS A 425 18.70 11.67 6.49
N ALA A 426 19.38 11.99 5.39
CA ALA A 426 19.40 13.36 4.85
C ALA A 426 18.02 13.77 4.32
N ILE A 427 17.31 12.86 3.64
CA ILE A 427 15.92 13.07 3.20
C ILE A 427 15.02 13.31 4.41
N VAL A 428 15.02 12.42 5.42
CA VAL A 428 14.22 12.57 6.66
C VAL A 428 14.44 13.92 7.34
N LYS A 429 15.68 14.38 7.38
CA LYS A 429 16.01 15.71 7.93
C LYS A 429 15.41 16.84 7.10
N ALA A 430 15.44 16.73 5.77
CA ALA A 430 14.88 17.73 4.87
C ALA A 430 13.34 17.73 4.91
N GLU A 431 12.70 16.56 5.00
CA GLU A 431 11.26 16.41 5.21
C GLU A 431 10.78 17.16 6.45
N ARG A 432 11.40 16.87 7.61
CA ARG A 432 11.06 17.54 8.88
C ARG A 432 11.23 19.05 8.80
N LYS A 433 12.33 19.49 8.18
CA LYS A 433 12.63 20.92 8.04
C LYS A 433 11.54 21.61 7.21
N LEU A 434 11.26 21.11 5.99
CA LEU A 434 10.30 21.76 5.11
C LEU A 434 8.86 21.66 5.66
N ALA A 435 8.46 20.52 6.23
CA ALA A 435 7.15 20.39 6.86
C ALA A 435 6.96 21.36 8.01
N ARG A 436 8.02 21.59 8.82
CA ARG A 436 8.02 22.59 9.90
C ARG A 436 7.89 24.01 9.34
N GLU A 437 8.66 24.36 8.32
CA GLU A 437 8.59 25.67 7.65
C GLU A 437 7.18 25.94 7.08
N VAL A 438 6.52 24.91 6.50
CA VAL A 438 5.14 25.02 6.03
C VAL A 438 4.17 25.34 7.18
N VAL A 439 4.29 24.62 8.29
CA VAL A 439 3.42 24.80 9.47
C VAL A 439 3.65 26.19 10.10
N GLU A 440 4.90 26.65 10.19
CA GLU A 440 5.26 27.98 10.66
C GLU A 440 4.71 29.09 9.74
N ALA A 441 4.89 28.94 8.42
CA ALA A 441 4.35 29.88 7.43
C ALA A 441 2.82 29.92 7.42
N ALA A 442 2.17 28.80 7.77
CA ALA A 442 0.72 28.74 7.94
C ALA A 442 0.20 29.45 9.21
N GLY A 443 1.11 29.93 10.10
CA GLY A 443 0.78 30.67 11.32
C GLY A 443 0.49 29.80 12.53
N ALA A 444 1.09 28.63 12.65
CA ALA A 444 0.95 27.79 13.84
C ALA A 444 1.58 28.46 15.07
N GLU A 445 0.89 28.42 16.20
CA GLU A 445 1.33 28.98 17.49
C GLU A 445 2.16 27.97 18.31
N GLN A 446 1.94 26.68 18.08
CA GLN A 446 2.66 25.58 18.72
C GLN A 446 2.96 24.50 17.68
N ILE A 447 4.13 23.84 17.77
CA ILE A 447 4.56 22.81 16.84
C ILE A 447 5.07 21.59 17.60
N LEU A 448 4.56 20.43 17.24
CA LEU A 448 5.04 19.12 17.69
C LEU A 448 5.50 18.31 16.48
N VAL A 449 6.34 17.30 16.70
CA VAL A 449 6.86 16.44 15.64
C VAL A 449 6.61 14.97 16.00
N GLY A 450 6.13 14.22 15.02
CA GLY A 450 5.94 12.77 15.08
C GLY A 450 6.82 12.05 14.07
N GLU A 451 6.99 10.75 14.26
CA GLU A 451 7.73 9.87 13.39
C GLU A 451 6.78 8.87 12.74
N GLY A 452 7.07 8.47 11.51
CA GLY A 452 6.34 7.44 10.79
C GLY A 452 7.21 6.74 9.75
N THR A 453 6.86 5.49 9.48
CA THR A 453 7.34 4.71 8.34
C THR A 453 6.15 4.02 7.70
N HIS A 454 6.11 4.00 6.38
CA HIS A 454 4.97 3.48 5.63
C HIS A 454 5.44 2.58 4.48
N HIS A 455 4.55 1.73 3.97
CA HIS A 455 4.71 1.04 2.69
C HIS A 455 5.98 0.16 2.60
N VAL A 456 5.99 -0.99 3.27
CA VAL A 456 7.10 -1.97 3.12
C VAL A 456 7.08 -2.59 1.72
N LEU A 457 8.21 -2.56 1.01
CA LEU A 457 8.33 -2.85 -0.42
C LEU A 457 9.68 -3.52 -0.75
N GLY A 458 9.86 -4.06 -1.97
CA GLY A 458 11.16 -4.40 -2.55
C GLY A 458 11.73 -5.79 -2.26
N THR A 459 11.13 -6.59 -1.41
CA THR A 459 11.69 -7.85 -0.86
C THR A 459 11.67 -9.05 -1.82
N ALA A 460 11.17 -8.90 -3.03
CA ALA A 460 11.25 -9.88 -4.12
C ALA A 460 11.48 -9.16 -5.46
N ARG A 461 12.46 -8.28 -5.45
CA ARG A 461 12.75 -7.27 -6.47
C ARG A 461 12.69 -7.81 -7.89
N MET A 462 12.03 -7.04 -8.78
CA MET A 462 12.01 -7.23 -10.22
C MET A 462 13.33 -6.80 -10.88
N GLY A 463 13.73 -7.49 -11.94
CA GLY A 463 14.89 -7.11 -12.75
C GLY A 463 15.07 -8.05 -13.94
N ALA A 464 15.87 -7.63 -14.92
CA ALA A 464 16.18 -8.42 -16.11
C ALA A 464 17.22 -9.52 -15.83
N ASP A 465 18.08 -9.30 -14.83
CA ASP A 465 19.18 -10.20 -14.49
C ASP A 465 18.76 -11.17 -13.37
N PRO A 466 18.69 -12.50 -13.65
CA PRO A 466 18.30 -13.49 -12.65
C PRO A 466 19.30 -13.65 -11.49
N GLU A 467 20.52 -13.14 -11.60
CA GLU A 467 21.51 -13.20 -10.51
C GLU A 467 21.27 -12.08 -9.47
N THR A 468 20.51 -11.04 -9.83
CA THR A 468 20.32 -9.86 -8.99
C THR A 468 18.84 -9.53 -8.71
N SER A 469 17.91 -10.38 -9.15
CA SER A 469 16.48 -10.20 -8.98
C SER A 469 15.76 -11.52 -8.71
N VAL A 470 14.51 -11.45 -8.26
CA VAL A 470 13.65 -12.62 -7.98
C VAL A 470 12.71 -12.89 -9.15
N VAL A 471 12.16 -11.83 -9.73
CA VAL A 471 11.19 -11.92 -10.84
C VAL A 471 11.66 -11.12 -12.05
N GLY A 472 11.22 -11.55 -13.23
CA GLY A 472 11.37 -10.84 -14.48
C GLY A 472 10.41 -9.66 -14.62
N ASP A 473 10.41 -9.02 -15.79
CA ASP A 473 9.57 -7.88 -16.14
C ASP A 473 8.06 -8.20 -16.16
N ASP A 474 7.71 -9.48 -16.32
CA ASP A 474 6.34 -10.01 -16.28
C ASP A 474 5.90 -10.48 -14.88
N CYS A 475 6.66 -10.14 -13.82
CA CYS A 475 6.48 -10.59 -12.45
C CYS A 475 6.59 -12.12 -12.24
N ARG A 476 7.02 -12.88 -13.23
CA ARG A 476 7.28 -14.31 -13.12
C ARG A 476 8.64 -14.56 -12.51
N THR A 477 8.74 -15.52 -11.58
CA THR A 477 10.02 -15.86 -10.96
C THR A 477 10.99 -16.43 -11.99
N HIS A 478 12.28 -16.11 -11.84
CA HIS A 478 13.31 -16.64 -12.72
C HIS A 478 13.49 -18.16 -12.57
N ASP A 479 13.31 -18.68 -11.36
CA ASP A 479 13.57 -20.09 -11.02
C ASP A 479 12.40 -21.03 -11.35
N VAL A 480 11.15 -20.55 -11.26
CA VAL A 480 9.96 -21.39 -11.37
C VAL A 480 8.99 -20.81 -12.39
N SER A 481 8.92 -21.45 -13.56
CA SER A 481 8.27 -20.92 -14.76
C SER A 481 6.74 -20.73 -14.67
N ASN A 482 6.08 -21.25 -13.65
CA ASN A 482 4.65 -21.10 -13.40
C ASN A 482 4.33 -20.52 -12.02
N LEU A 483 5.27 -19.75 -11.47
CA LEU A 483 5.15 -19.00 -10.23
C LEU A 483 5.36 -17.51 -10.50
N TRP A 484 4.44 -16.68 -10.08
CA TRP A 484 4.50 -15.22 -10.14
C TRP A 484 4.48 -14.62 -8.74
N VAL A 485 5.15 -13.48 -8.57
CA VAL A 485 4.99 -12.61 -7.40
C VAL A 485 4.48 -11.27 -7.91
N CYS A 486 3.34 -10.79 -7.36
CA CYS A 486 2.71 -9.58 -7.88
C CYS A 486 2.06 -8.74 -6.75
N ASP A 487 2.92 -8.15 -5.93
CA ASP A 487 2.59 -7.20 -4.88
C ASP A 487 3.72 -6.17 -4.71
N GLY A 488 3.72 -5.41 -3.62
CA GLY A 488 4.75 -4.40 -3.37
C GLY A 488 6.18 -4.95 -3.22
N SER A 489 6.35 -6.25 -3.03
CA SER A 489 7.68 -6.86 -2.91
C SER A 489 8.49 -6.81 -4.20
N VAL A 490 7.82 -6.74 -5.36
CA VAL A 490 8.52 -6.75 -6.66
C VAL A 490 9.07 -5.40 -7.08
N LEU A 491 8.70 -4.30 -6.41
CA LEU A 491 9.11 -2.96 -6.82
C LEU A 491 10.61 -2.76 -6.68
N PRO A 492 11.35 -2.43 -7.78
CA PRO A 492 12.79 -2.14 -7.73
C PRO A 492 13.11 -0.84 -7.02
N THR A 493 12.17 0.12 -7.09
CA THR A 493 12.21 1.45 -6.47
C THR A 493 10.83 1.81 -5.98
N VAL A 494 10.74 2.72 -5.04
CA VAL A 494 9.46 3.07 -4.41
C VAL A 494 8.96 4.47 -4.79
N GLY A 495 9.84 5.33 -5.35
CA GLY A 495 9.53 6.75 -5.51
C GLY A 495 9.15 7.38 -4.18
N ALA A 496 8.50 8.53 -4.21
CA ALA A 496 7.95 9.17 -3.00
C ALA A 496 6.42 9.22 -3.07
N VAL A 497 5.77 8.11 -3.46
CA VAL A 497 4.31 8.00 -3.65
C VAL A 497 3.76 6.70 -3.08
N ASN A 498 2.46 6.71 -2.73
CA ASN A 498 1.76 5.51 -2.29
C ASN A 498 1.78 4.42 -3.38
N PRO A 499 2.15 3.17 -3.08
CA PRO A 499 2.45 2.16 -4.09
C PRO A 499 1.22 1.42 -4.64
N SER A 500 0.03 1.54 -4.02
CA SER A 500 -1.13 0.70 -4.35
C SER A 500 -1.53 0.79 -5.81
N LEU A 501 -1.60 2.00 -6.40
CA LEU A 501 -1.93 2.18 -7.81
C LEU A 501 -0.91 1.52 -8.75
N THR A 502 0.38 1.54 -8.38
CA THR A 502 1.46 0.87 -9.13
C THR A 502 1.34 -0.65 -9.05
N ILE A 503 1.07 -1.19 -7.86
CA ILE A 503 0.84 -2.63 -7.65
C ILE A 503 -0.36 -3.10 -8.48
N GLU A 504 -1.44 -2.35 -8.50
CA GLU A 504 -2.65 -2.65 -9.25
C GLU A 504 -2.41 -2.59 -10.76
N ALA A 505 -1.65 -1.60 -11.25
CA ALA A 505 -1.28 -1.49 -12.66
C ALA A 505 -0.35 -2.64 -13.09
N LEU A 506 0.61 -3.03 -12.25
CA LEU A 506 1.47 -4.21 -12.48
C LEU A 506 0.65 -5.49 -12.51
N ALA A 507 -0.30 -5.66 -11.58
CA ALA A 507 -1.16 -6.85 -11.55
C ALA A 507 -2.03 -6.95 -12.81
N LEU A 508 -2.54 -5.83 -13.31
CA LEU A 508 -3.28 -5.77 -14.56
C LEU A 508 -2.40 -6.14 -15.77
N ARG A 509 -1.16 -5.63 -15.83
CA ARG A 509 -0.18 -5.97 -16.86
C ARG A 509 0.18 -7.46 -16.80
N THR A 510 0.52 -7.95 -15.61
CA THR A 510 0.90 -9.35 -15.36
C THR A 510 -0.22 -10.32 -15.77
N SER A 511 -1.48 -10.02 -15.43
CA SER A 511 -2.62 -10.85 -15.81
C SER A 511 -2.73 -11.01 -17.32
N ARG A 512 -2.56 -9.93 -18.08
CA ARG A 512 -2.62 -9.96 -19.56
C ARG A 512 -1.46 -10.73 -20.17
N LEU A 513 -0.25 -10.57 -19.64
CA LEU A 513 0.90 -11.37 -20.09
C LEU A 513 0.75 -12.85 -19.75
N ALA A 514 0.22 -13.18 -18.57
CA ALA A 514 -0.06 -14.55 -18.19
C ALA A 514 -1.13 -15.21 -19.08
N LEU A 515 -2.21 -14.48 -19.42
CA LEU A 515 -3.24 -14.96 -20.35
C LEU A 515 -2.68 -15.18 -21.75
N ALA A 516 -1.91 -14.25 -22.29
CA ALA A 516 -1.29 -14.37 -23.62
C ALA A 516 -0.32 -15.57 -23.72
N SER A 517 0.29 -15.98 -22.61
CA SER A 517 1.20 -17.14 -22.58
C SER A 517 0.49 -18.51 -22.65
N ILE A 518 -0.84 -18.55 -22.61
CA ILE A 518 -1.64 -19.77 -22.75
C ILE A 518 -1.89 -20.10 -24.22
N ASP A 519 -2.03 -19.06 -25.03
CA ASP A 519 -2.36 -19.17 -26.45
C ASP A 519 -1.11 -19.41 -27.32
N SER A 520 0.09 -19.37 -26.71
CA SER A 520 1.38 -19.60 -27.37
C SER A 520 1.97 -20.98 -27.02
#